data_c41672f3870c22a7ab7cd9d5578b1adc
#
_entry.id   c41672f3870c22a7ab7cd9d5578b1adc
#
_cell.length_a   1.000
_cell.length_b   1.000
_cell.length_c   1.000
_cell.angle_alpha   90.00
_cell.angle_beta   90.00
_cell.angle_gamma   90.00
#
_symmetry.space_group_name_H-M   'P 1'
#
loop_
_entity.id
_entity.type
_entity.pdbx_description
1 polymer ?
#
loop_
_entity_poly.entity_id
_entity_poly.type
_entity_poly.pdbx_seq_one_letter_code
_entity_poly.pdbx_strand_id
1 'polypeptide(L)'
;MKKSIFCFAVLMMGAALFTACSNDDDTPEKKKVDVSNGMFVVGSGNKKANIDGNVSYIDYTLGSVTANAFQKANGKSVGKTANYIIDYGSKLYIVVDAEATIWVCDKATLSVVKQIKTTELLGDKDGVSPRAAVGMNGKLYVTLYGDSYNGGNGVVAAIDTLTFDKWTTYAVGSYPDGLTVANGCIYVANSDFGNGKKPSISKVNPETAEVTEIKDETITNPMHMLTVGSDVYCLDYGTYDEFWNQTGAGVRKITASGEVSKVVDGTAMCTDGKKIYTVNAPYGAAEITYLIYDAATGVTTNWSPQGIFSPAVIAADPVTGNIFIVSYQENPETGYAGYALPSYTNQYDAEGKLVKKYENTATGPISVVFNTGVKYVE
;
A
#
# COMPACT_ATOMS: atom_id res chain seq x y z
N MET A 1 42.14 18.29 47.64
CA MET A 1 42.72 19.65 47.48
C MET A 1 42.64 20.07 46.02
N LYS A 2 42.02 21.26 45.82
CA LYS A 2 42.07 22.15 44.61
C LYS A 2 41.51 21.57 43.31
N LYS A 3 40.29 21.89 42.80
CA LYS A 3 39.73 23.19 42.30
C LYS A 3 40.49 23.71 41.09
N SER A 4 39.77 23.82 39.96
CA SER A 4 39.66 24.98 39.07
C SER A 4 39.00 24.51 37.76
N ILE A 5 37.82 24.85 37.32
CA ILE A 5 37.14 26.10 36.95
C ILE A 5 38.03 26.93 35.97
N PHE A 6 37.42 27.18 34.84
CA PHE A 6 37.54 28.37 33.97
C PHE A 6 37.46 28.00 32.50
N CYS A 7 36.89 28.71 31.59
CA CYS A 7 36.02 29.87 31.57
C CYS A 7 35.58 30.03 30.14
N PHE A 8 34.46 30.60 29.95
CA PHE A 8 33.93 31.24 28.73
C PHE A 8 34.96 32.06 27.95
N ALA A 9 34.91 32.01 26.64
CA ALA A 9 35.31 33.14 25.80
C ALA A 9 34.27 33.35 24.71
N VAL A 10 33.43 34.34 24.96
CA VAL A 10 32.65 35.07 23.96
C VAL A 10 33.62 35.92 23.17
N LEU A 11 33.57 35.83 21.86
CA LEU A 11 34.16 36.86 20.99
C LEU A 11 33.06 37.38 20.04
N MET A 12 32.54 38.55 20.44
CA MET A 12 31.86 39.48 19.52
C MET A 12 32.93 40.22 18.73
N MET A 13 32.63 40.48 17.47
CA MET A 13 32.74 41.73 16.73
C MET A 13 33.17 41.55 15.31
N GLY A 14 32.40 42.16 14.45
CA GLY A 14 32.73 42.38 13.06
C GLY A 14 31.51 42.77 12.23
N ALA A 15 30.83 43.88 12.61
CA ALA A 15 29.90 44.53 11.72
C ALA A 15 30.62 45.16 10.55
N ALA A 16 30.60 44.52 9.39
CA ALA A 16 30.95 45.15 8.13
C ALA A 16 29.64 45.54 7.44
N LEU A 17 29.32 46.82 7.49
CA LEU A 17 28.30 47.48 6.68
C LEU A 17 28.72 47.39 5.22
N PHE A 18 28.19 46.44 4.47
CA PHE A 18 28.11 46.54 3.02
C PHE A 18 26.76 47.11 2.68
N THR A 19 26.75 48.38 2.28
CA THR A 19 25.68 48.95 1.48
C THR A 19 25.70 48.24 0.13
N ALA A 20 24.91 47.22 -0.02
CA ALA A 20 24.59 46.66 -1.32
C ALA A 20 23.30 47.28 -1.80
N CYS A 21 23.34 47.79 -3.02
CA CYS A 21 22.23 48.32 -3.77
C CYS A 21 21.02 47.36 -3.71
N SER A 22 19.86 47.93 -3.37
CA SER A 22 18.56 47.30 -3.54
C SER A 22 18.33 47.09 -5.06
N ASN A 23 18.47 45.88 -5.52
CA ASN A 23 17.62 45.39 -6.60
C ASN A 23 16.43 44.75 -5.92
N ASP A 24 15.33 45.48 -5.83
CA ASP A 24 14.01 44.93 -5.53
C ASP A 24 13.59 44.08 -6.74
N ASP A 25 14.09 42.84 -6.79
CA ASP A 25 13.46 41.75 -7.50
C ASP A 25 12.45 41.11 -6.53
N ASP A 26 11.34 41.82 -6.31
CA ASP A 26 10.11 41.30 -5.72
C ASP A 26 9.46 40.28 -6.69
N THR A 27 10.15 39.20 -7.01
CA THR A 27 9.51 38.03 -7.57
C THR A 27 8.78 37.35 -6.42
N PRO A 28 7.45 37.30 -6.42
CA PRO A 28 6.70 36.66 -5.33
C PRO A 28 7.17 35.22 -5.19
N GLU A 29 7.51 34.85 -3.96
CA GLU A 29 7.97 33.48 -3.65
C GLU A 29 6.81 32.53 -3.94
N LYS A 30 6.98 31.69 -4.97
CA LYS A 30 5.91 30.76 -5.41
C LYS A 30 5.62 29.77 -4.30
N LYS A 31 4.37 29.74 -3.86
CA LYS A 31 3.91 28.82 -2.84
C LYS A 31 3.87 27.39 -3.37
N LYS A 32 4.50 26.47 -2.65
CA LYS A 32 4.47 25.03 -2.93
C LYS A 32 3.14 24.43 -2.43
N VAL A 33 2.41 23.75 -3.30
CA VAL A 33 1.13 23.09 -2.99
C VAL A 33 1.17 21.65 -3.49
N ASP A 34 0.80 20.71 -2.63
CA ASP A 34 0.64 19.31 -3.01
C ASP A 34 -0.59 19.15 -3.91
N VAL A 35 -0.48 18.32 -4.93
CA VAL A 35 -1.56 18.02 -5.88
C VAL A 35 -1.67 16.52 -6.10
N SER A 36 -2.91 16.07 -6.34
CA SER A 36 -3.19 14.73 -6.83
C SER A 36 -3.68 14.83 -8.27
N ASN A 37 -2.92 14.28 -9.21
CA ASN A 37 -3.20 14.37 -10.64
C ASN A 37 -4.06 13.20 -11.15
N GLY A 38 -4.12 12.12 -10.38
CA GLY A 38 -4.83 10.91 -10.76
C GLY A 38 -4.42 9.72 -9.90
N MET A 39 -4.77 8.54 -10.35
CA MET A 39 -4.39 7.29 -9.68
C MET A 39 -4.14 6.17 -10.68
N PHE A 40 -3.26 5.26 -10.32
CA PHE A 40 -3.06 4.00 -11.01
C PHE A 40 -3.89 2.92 -10.32
N VAL A 41 -4.61 2.13 -11.11
CA VAL A 41 -5.40 0.97 -10.63
C VAL A 41 -4.79 -0.28 -11.22
N VAL A 42 -4.39 -1.21 -10.34
CA VAL A 42 -3.83 -2.51 -10.73
C VAL A 42 -4.91 -3.56 -10.65
N GLY A 43 -5.03 -4.33 -11.72
CA GLY A 43 -5.81 -5.55 -11.78
C GLY A 43 -4.90 -6.77 -11.90
N SER A 44 -5.20 -7.79 -11.13
CA SER A 44 -4.50 -9.09 -11.20
C SER A 44 -4.80 -9.89 -12.46
N GLY A 45 -5.79 -9.43 -13.24
CA GLY A 45 -6.35 -10.19 -14.34
C GLY A 45 -7.29 -11.30 -13.86
N ASN A 46 -7.49 -12.30 -14.69
CA ASN A 46 -8.26 -13.49 -14.35
C ASN A 46 -7.61 -14.75 -14.93
N LYS A 47 -6.96 -15.53 -14.09
CA LYS A 47 -6.22 -16.74 -14.52
C LYS A 47 -7.13 -17.76 -15.21
N LYS A 48 -8.36 -17.95 -14.72
CA LYS A 48 -9.34 -18.89 -15.27
C LYS A 48 -9.79 -18.49 -16.69
N ALA A 49 -9.95 -17.19 -16.92
CA ALA A 49 -10.30 -16.62 -18.22
C ALA A 49 -9.09 -16.33 -19.11
N ASN A 50 -7.86 -16.66 -18.66
CA ASN A 50 -6.60 -16.34 -19.33
C ASN A 50 -6.43 -14.84 -19.63
N ILE A 51 -6.85 -13.99 -18.71
CA ILE A 51 -6.69 -12.53 -18.76
C ILE A 51 -5.48 -12.16 -17.92
N ASP A 52 -4.50 -11.49 -18.54
CA ASP A 52 -3.33 -10.97 -17.84
C ASP A 52 -3.70 -9.83 -16.87
N GLY A 53 -2.81 -9.58 -15.92
CA GLY A 53 -2.86 -8.39 -15.10
C GLY A 53 -2.76 -7.12 -15.94
N ASN A 54 -3.28 -6.03 -15.41
CA ASN A 54 -3.23 -4.74 -16.08
C ASN A 54 -2.99 -3.59 -15.09
N VAL A 55 -2.52 -2.48 -15.62
CA VAL A 55 -2.44 -1.20 -14.90
C VAL A 55 -3.16 -0.15 -15.74
N SER A 56 -4.16 0.48 -15.17
CA SER A 56 -4.89 1.59 -15.78
C SER A 56 -4.60 2.88 -15.04
N TYR A 57 -4.73 4.02 -15.72
CA TYR A 57 -4.56 5.34 -15.14
C TYR A 57 -5.86 6.14 -15.21
N ILE A 58 -6.30 6.65 -14.09
CA ILE A 58 -7.41 7.61 -13.98
C ILE A 58 -6.81 9.01 -13.91
N ASP A 59 -7.11 9.84 -14.89
CA ASP A 59 -6.70 11.25 -14.95
C ASP A 59 -7.79 12.12 -14.33
N TYR A 60 -7.49 12.84 -13.26
CA TYR A 60 -8.47 13.69 -12.59
C TYR A 60 -8.77 14.97 -13.37
N THR A 61 -7.78 15.51 -14.07
CA THR A 61 -7.94 16.74 -14.86
C THR A 61 -8.83 16.51 -16.08
N LEU A 62 -8.56 15.43 -16.82
CA LEU A 62 -9.36 15.05 -17.98
C LEU A 62 -10.63 14.30 -17.59
N GLY A 63 -10.66 13.75 -16.38
CA GLY A 63 -11.74 12.92 -15.89
C GLY A 63 -11.93 11.64 -16.70
N SER A 64 -10.86 11.07 -17.22
CA SER A 64 -10.84 9.93 -18.13
C SER A 64 -10.04 8.77 -17.59
N VAL A 65 -10.24 7.59 -18.18
CA VAL A 65 -9.48 6.37 -17.87
C VAL A 65 -8.64 5.98 -19.09
N THR A 66 -7.34 5.82 -18.86
CA THR A 66 -6.44 5.15 -19.79
C THR A 66 -6.34 3.68 -19.38
N ALA A 67 -7.19 2.84 -19.92
CA ALA A 67 -7.13 1.40 -19.70
C ALA A 67 -5.81 0.82 -20.26
N ASN A 68 -5.24 -0.19 -19.57
CA ASN A 68 -3.98 -0.85 -19.94
C ASN A 68 -2.82 0.14 -20.16
N ALA A 69 -2.71 1.16 -19.30
CA ALA A 69 -1.70 2.22 -19.43
C ALA A 69 -0.27 1.67 -19.46
N PHE A 70 0.05 0.64 -18.66
CA PHE A 70 1.37 -0.01 -18.69
C PHE A 70 1.66 -0.62 -20.07
N GLN A 71 0.71 -1.35 -20.66
CA GLN A 71 0.88 -1.97 -21.98
C GLN A 71 1.04 -0.91 -23.08
N LYS A 72 0.27 0.19 -22.99
CA LYS A 72 0.40 1.31 -23.93
C LYS A 72 1.76 1.99 -23.84
N ALA A 73 2.31 2.16 -22.66
CA ALA A 73 3.62 2.79 -22.46
C ALA A 73 4.78 1.88 -22.87
N ASN A 74 4.64 0.55 -22.76
CA ASN A 74 5.76 -0.39 -22.87
C ASN A 74 5.64 -1.41 -24.01
N GLY A 75 4.51 -1.46 -24.73
CA GLY A 75 4.28 -2.41 -25.82
C GLY A 75 4.14 -3.87 -25.37
N LYS A 76 4.01 -4.14 -24.07
CA LYS A 76 3.92 -5.49 -23.50
C LYS A 76 2.99 -5.53 -22.29
N SER A 77 2.45 -6.71 -21.97
CA SER A 77 1.66 -6.96 -20.77
C SER A 77 2.51 -6.75 -19.51
N VAL A 78 1.87 -6.37 -18.41
CA VAL A 78 2.51 -6.34 -17.08
C VAL A 78 2.81 -7.76 -16.58
N GLY A 79 2.12 -8.77 -17.09
CA GLY A 79 2.21 -10.17 -16.70
C GLY A 79 0.99 -10.68 -15.96
N LYS A 80 0.99 -11.95 -15.60
CA LYS A 80 -0.10 -12.61 -14.87
C LYS A 80 0.00 -12.33 -13.36
N THR A 81 -1.14 -12.11 -12.74
CA THR A 81 -1.25 -11.90 -11.30
C THR A 81 -0.39 -10.71 -10.81
N ALA A 82 -0.61 -9.54 -11.44
CA ALA A 82 -0.12 -8.29 -10.87
C ALA A 82 -0.82 -8.08 -9.51
N ASN A 83 -0.05 -7.86 -8.46
CA ASN A 83 -0.51 -8.01 -7.08
C ASN A 83 -0.51 -6.71 -6.29
N TYR A 84 0.48 -5.85 -6.55
CA TYR A 84 0.67 -4.65 -5.76
C TYR A 84 1.31 -3.54 -6.59
N ILE A 85 1.05 -2.30 -6.21
CA ILE A 85 1.72 -1.12 -6.77
C ILE A 85 2.00 -0.10 -5.67
N ILE A 86 3.21 0.46 -5.68
CA ILE A 86 3.56 1.61 -4.85
C ILE A 86 4.32 2.65 -5.66
N ASP A 87 4.30 3.88 -5.19
CA ASP A 87 5.28 4.88 -5.57
C ASP A 87 6.33 5.04 -4.46
N TYR A 88 7.59 5.23 -4.88
CA TYR A 88 8.66 5.61 -3.98
C TYR A 88 9.68 6.45 -4.73
N GLY A 89 9.87 7.69 -4.26
CA GLY A 89 10.65 8.69 -4.99
C GLY A 89 9.98 9.06 -6.32
N SER A 90 10.75 9.00 -7.41
CA SER A 90 10.27 9.28 -8.77
C SER A 90 9.79 8.04 -9.53
N LYS A 91 9.66 6.91 -8.85
CA LYS A 91 9.39 5.61 -9.48
C LYS A 91 8.10 4.98 -8.98
N LEU A 92 7.49 4.17 -9.85
CA LEU A 92 6.44 3.22 -9.52
C LEU A 92 7.03 1.82 -9.53
N TYR A 93 6.63 1.01 -8.55
CA TYR A 93 7.02 -0.38 -8.44
C TYR A 93 5.77 -1.24 -8.53
N ILE A 94 5.71 -2.10 -9.56
CA ILE A 94 4.58 -3.00 -9.80
C ILE A 94 5.05 -4.41 -9.52
N VAL A 95 4.45 -5.02 -8.52
CA VAL A 95 4.78 -6.38 -8.06
C VAL A 95 3.90 -7.38 -8.81
N VAL A 96 4.52 -8.35 -9.47
CA VAL A 96 3.84 -9.35 -10.31
C VAL A 96 4.22 -10.74 -9.81
N ASP A 97 3.28 -11.38 -9.15
CA ASP A 97 3.45 -12.66 -8.46
C ASP A 97 3.84 -13.80 -9.43
N ALA A 98 2.96 -14.13 -10.38
CA ALA A 98 3.16 -15.29 -11.25
C ALA A 98 4.37 -15.17 -12.19
N GLU A 99 4.91 -13.97 -12.38
CA GLU A 99 6.07 -13.72 -13.20
C GLU A 99 7.37 -13.58 -12.39
N ALA A 100 7.30 -13.75 -11.06
CA ALA A 100 8.42 -13.55 -10.15
C ALA A 100 9.17 -12.24 -10.48
N THR A 101 8.42 -11.14 -10.62
CA THR A 101 8.91 -9.90 -11.22
C THR A 101 8.45 -8.67 -10.45
N ILE A 102 9.32 -7.68 -10.37
CA ILE A 102 8.99 -6.32 -9.98
C ILE A 102 9.36 -5.41 -11.14
N TRP A 103 8.36 -4.75 -11.73
CA TRP A 103 8.60 -3.69 -12.70
C TRP A 103 8.91 -2.39 -12.00
N VAL A 104 10.01 -1.75 -12.34
CA VAL A 104 10.35 -0.40 -11.91
C VAL A 104 10.07 0.53 -13.08
N CYS A 105 9.14 1.46 -12.88
CA CYS A 105 8.72 2.39 -13.92
C CYS A 105 9.00 3.83 -13.51
N ASP A 106 9.25 4.69 -14.47
CA ASP A 106 9.19 6.13 -14.26
C ASP A 106 7.75 6.54 -13.92
N LYS A 107 7.56 7.32 -12.86
CA LYS A 107 6.22 7.68 -12.36
C LYS A 107 5.43 8.55 -13.33
N ALA A 108 6.09 9.41 -14.08
CA ALA A 108 5.42 10.35 -14.99
C ALA A 108 4.98 9.70 -16.30
N THR A 109 5.74 8.74 -16.81
CA THR A 109 5.54 8.15 -18.15
C THR A 109 5.06 6.71 -18.12
N LEU A 110 5.16 6.04 -16.97
CA LEU A 110 4.93 4.60 -16.78
C LEU A 110 5.90 3.72 -17.62
N SER A 111 6.93 4.33 -18.21
CA SER A 111 7.95 3.60 -18.98
C SER A 111 8.82 2.77 -18.04
N VAL A 112 9.05 1.51 -18.40
CA VAL A 112 9.90 0.59 -17.61
C VAL A 112 11.35 1.07 -17.67
N VAL A 113 11.95 1.31 -16.51
CA VAL A 113 13.38 1.64 -16.33
C VAL A 113 14.18 0.42 -15.89
N LYS A 114 13.55 -0.54 -15.17
CA LYS A 114 14.20 -1.79 -14.74
C LYS A 114 13.16 -2.88 -14.56
N GLN A 115 13.57 -4.11 -14.81
CA GLN A 115 12.89 -5.33 -14.37
C GLN A 115 13.76 -6.02 -13.33
N ILE A 116 13.22 -6.28 -12.16
CA ILE A 116 13.88 -7.06 -11.11
C ILE A 116 13.21 -8.43 -11.12
N LYS A 117 13.99 -9.48 -11.36
CA LYS A 117 13.53 -10.86 -11.20
C LYS A 117 13.80 -11.31 -9.77
N THR A 118 12.76 -11.74 -9.05
CA THR A 118 12.90 -12.19 -7.68
C THR A 118 13.60 -13.54 -7.57
N THR A 119 13.70 -14.30 -8.66
CA THR A 119 14.59 -15.45 -8.80
C THR A 119 16.06 -15.07 -8.65
N GLU A 120 16.46 -13.84 -8.98
CA GLU A 120 17.82 -13.35 -8.75
C GLU A 120 18.11 -13.12 -7.26
N LEU A 121 17.06 -12.86 -6.45
CA LEU A 121 17.17 -12.59 -5.02
C LEU A 121 17.29 -13.89 -4.18
N LEU A 122 16.53 -14.92 -4.53
CA LEU A 122 16.41 -16.14 -3.73
C LEU A 122 16.84 -17.43 -4.46
N GLY A 123 17.24 -17.31 -5.75
CA GLY A 123 17.43 -18.44 -6.65
C GLY A 123 16.10 -18.88 -7.30
N ASP A 124 16.20 -19.77 -8.28
CA ASP A 124 15.03 -20.35 -8.97
C ASP A 124 14.47 -21.50 -8.13
N LYS A 125 13.51 -21.20 -7.28
CA LYS A 125 12.83 -22.13 -6.40
C LYS A 125 11.40 -21.72 -6.12
N ASP A 126 10.61 -22.59 -5.50
CA ASP A 126 9.29 -22.21 -4.98
C ASP A 126 9.41 -21.09 -3.95
N GLY A 127 8.40 -20.24 -3.88
CA GLY A 127 8.33 -19.15 -2.91
C GLY A 127 9.08 -17.87 -3.31
N VAL A 128 9.56 -17.74 -4.55
CA VAL A 128 10.17 -16.50 -5.06
C VAL A 128 9.15 -15.46 -5.52
N SER A 129 7.88 -15.81 -5.52
CA SER A 129 6.79 -14.90 -5.90
C SER A 129 6.70 -13.71 -4.97
N PRO A 130 6.82 -12.46 -5.46
CA PRO A 130 6.70 -11.27 -4.64
C PRO A 130 5.23 -10.94 -4.36
N ARG A 131 4.93 -10.45 -3.15
CA ARG A 131 3.55 -10.22 -2.70
C ARG A 131 3.20 -8.75 -2.59
N ALA A 132 3.91 -8.01 -1.75
CA ALA A 132 3.71 -6.60 -1.53
C ALA A 132 5.06 -5.89 -1.35
N ALA A 133 5.06 -4.55 -1.39
CA ALA A 133 6.28 -3.76 -1.24
C ALA A 133 6.03 -2.46 -0.51
N VAL A 134 7.08 -1.91 0.14
CA VAL A 134 7.10 -0.58 0.73
C VAL A 134 8.48 0.04 0.58
N GLY A 135 8.54 1.37 0.43
CA GLY A 135 9.80 2.11 0.32
C GLY A 135 10.22 2.74 1.66
N MET A 136 11.47 2.61 2.05
CA MET A 136 12.05 3.32 3.21
C MET A 136 13.56 3.47 3.06
N ASN A 137 14.10 4.64 3.39
CA ASN A 137 15.55 4.92 3.47
C ASN A 137 16.34 4.45 2.24
N GLY A 138 15.84 4.78 1.03
CA GLY A 138 16.50 4.43 -0.24
C GLY A 138 16.40 2.95 -0.64
N LYS A 139 15.59 2.16 0.06
CA LYS A 139 15.37 0.74 -0.24
C LYS A 139 13.90 0.44 -0.50
N LEU A 140 13.68 -0.54 -1.35
CA LEU A 140 12.38 -1.20 -1.56
C LEU A 140 12.38 -2.49 -0.74
N TYR A 141 11.45 -2.62 0.19
CA TYR A 141 11.23 -3.84 0.97
C TYR A 141 10.09 -4.62 0.34
N VAL A 142 10.34 -5.89 0.04
CA VAL A 142 9.40 -6.75 -0.70
C VAL A 142 9.22 -8.06 0.05
N THR A 143 7.97 -8.47 0.25
CA THR A 143 7.63 -9.76 0.83
C THR A 143 7.66 -10.86 -0.23
N LEU A 144 8.24 -12.01 0.14
CA LEU A 144 8.31 -13.23 -0.68
C LEU A 144 8.01 -14.43 0.22
N TYR A 145 7.33 -15.42 -0.32
CA TYR A 145 6.95 -16.60 0.49
C TYR A 145 8.15 -17.44 0.98
N GLY A 146 9.30 -17.36 0.28
CA GLY A 146 10.51 -18.07 0.71
C GLY A 146 10.28 -19.57 0.86
N ASP A 147 10.60 -20.11 2.02
CA ASP A 147 10.43 -21.53 2.32
C ASP A 147 9.07 -21.88 2.96
N SER A 148 8.11 -20.96 2.93
CA SER A 148 6.79 -21.13 3.55
C SER A 148 6.05 -22.37 3.05
N TYR A 149 6.16 -22.72 1.78
CA TYR A 149 5.55 -23.93 1.20
C TYR A 149 6.06 -25.23 1.84
N ASN A 150 7.27 -25.21 2.39
CA ASN A 150 7.89 -26.33 3.08
C ASN A 150 7.77 -26.22 4.61
N GLY A 151 6.89 -25.33 5.10
CA GLY A 151 6.71 -25.08 6.54
C GLY A 151 7.82 -24.27 7.18
N GLY A 152 8.67 -23.63 6.37
CA GLY A 152 9.73 -22.72 6.79
C GLY A 152 9.30 -21.26 6.83
N ASN A 153 10.28 -20.39 6.86
CA ASN A 153 10.09 -18.94 6.95
C ASN A 153 9.87 -18.30 5.59
N GLY A 154 9.07 -17.24 5.58
CA GLY A 154 9.03 -16.27 4.50
C GLY A 154 10.23 -15.31 4.57
N VAL A 155 10.31 -14.41 3.60
CA VAL A 155 11.42 -13.48 3.45
C VAL A 155 10.91 -12.08 3.17
N VAL A 156 11.58 -11.08 3.75
CA VAL A 156 11.56 -9.69 3.26
C VAL A 156 12.89 -9.41 2.59
N ALA A 157 12.87 -9.04 1.31
CA ALA A 157 14.05 -8.57 0.58
C ALA A 157 14.08 -7.04 0.59
N ALA A 158 15.19 -6.46 1.02
CA ALA A 158 15.46 -5.02 0.98
C ALA A 158 16.39 -4.72 -0.20
N ILE A 159 15.89 -4.09 -1.25
CA ILE A 159 16.56 -3.85 -2.52
C ILE A 159 16.95 -2.38 -2.61
N ASP A 160 18.20 -2.06 -2.97
CA ASP A 160 18.65 -0.69 -3.22
C ASP A 160 17.89 -0.08 -4.40
N THR A 161 17.32 1.13 -4.24
CA THR A 161 16.48 1.77 -5.28
C THR A 161 17.24 2.63 -6.27
N LEU A 162 18.56 2.76 -6.13
CA LEU A 162 19.43 3.45 -7.08
C LEU A 162 20.03 2.47 -8.08
N THR A 163 20.57 1.36 -7.57
CA THR A 163 21.35 0.42 -8.40
C THR A 163 20.55 -0.84 -8.76
N PHE A 164 19.59 -1.26 -7.90
CA PHE A 164 18.77 -2.48 -8.04
C PHE A 164 19.56 -3.79 -8.06
N ASP A 165 20.84 -3.76 -7.79
CA ASP A 165 21.76 -4.92 -7.82
C ASP A 165 22.28 -5.31 -6.43
N LYS A 166 21.89 -4.57 -5.39
CA LYS A 166 22.22 -4.84 -4.00
C LYS A 166 20.97 -5.10 -3.19
N TRP A 167 20.98 -6.18 -2.45
CA TRP A 167 19.87 -6.53 -1.57
C TRP A 167 20.36 -7.22 -0.29
N THR A 168 19.48 -7.19 0.69
CA THR A 168 19.63 -7.93 1.97
C THR A 168 18.30 -8.61 2.25
N THR A 169 18.34 -9.79 2.83
CA THR A 169 17.13 -10.56 3.18
C THR A 169 16.98 -10.71 4.68
N TYR A 170 15.73 -10.70 5.15
CA TYR A 170 15.33 -10.94 6.53
C TYR A 170 14.36 -12.10 6.55
N ALA A 171 14.64 -13.12 7.39
CA ALA A 171 13.70 -14.22 7.62
C ALA A 171 12.55 -13.71 8.49
N VAL A 172 11.32 -13.86 8.02
CA VAL A 172 10.09 -13.47 8.72
C VAL A 172 9.17 -14.68 8.91
N GLY A 173 7.98 -14.48 9.48
CA GLY A 173 7.02 -15.56 9.59
C GLY A 173 6.61 -16.15 8.24
N SER A 174 5.84 -17.24 8.29
CA SER A 174 5.40 -18.01 7.12
C SER A 174 4.37 -17.24 6.31
N TYR A 175 4.43 -17.33 4.99
CA TYR A 175 3.54 -16.67 4.04
C TYR A 175 3.37 -15.16 4.27
N PRO A 176 4.47 -14.38 4.25
CA PRO A 176 4.37 -12.93 4.40
C PRO A 176 3.63 -12.31 3.22
N ASP A 177 2.67 -11.44 3.52
CA ASP A 177 1.86 -10.74 2.53
C ASP A 177 2.05 -9.22 2.67
N GLY A 178 1.07 -8.48 3.18
CA GLY A 178 1.17 -7.03 3.34
C GLY A 178 2.24 -6.59 4.33
N LEU A 179 2.80 -5.40 4.09
CA LEU A 179 3.79 -4.79 4.98
C LEU A 179 3.60 -3.28 5.06
N THR A 180 4.09 -2.68 6.14
CA THR A 180 4.09 -1.22 6.34
C THR A 180 5.32 -0.76 7.10
N VAL A 181 5.58 0.54 7.08
CA VAL A 181 6.67 1.20 7.82
C VAL A 181 6.12 1.93 9.02
N ALA A 182 6.68 1.70 10.19
CA ALA A 182 6.43 2.50 11.38
C ALA A 182 7.69 2.57 12.24
N ASN A 183 7.99 3.76 12.79
CA ASN A 183 9.08 3.98 13.73
C ASN A 183 10.44 3.39 13.26
N GLY A 184 10.77 3.54 11.99
CA GLY A 184 12.01 3.03 11.39
C GLY A 184 12.08 1.51 11.19
N CYS A 185 11.00 0.79 11.48
CA CYS A 185 10.88 -0.66 11.31
C CYS A 185 9.88 -1.02 10.20
N ILE A 186 10.03 -2.22 9.65
CA ILE A 186 9.07 -2.83 8.73
C ILE A 186 8.21 -3.81 9.52
N TYR A 187 6.89 -3.66 9.45
CA TYR A 187 5.93 -4.61 10.01
C TYR A 187 5.33 -5.43 8.87
N VAL A 188 5.26 -6.74 9.05
CA VAL A 188 4.91 -7.71 8.02
C VAL A 188 3.80 -8.62 8.52
N ALA A 189 2.72 -8.72 7.77
CA ALA A 189 1.64 -9.67 8.01
C ALA A 189 2.05 -11.06 7.48
N ASN A 190 2.13 -12.05 8.36
CA ASN A 190 2.44 -13.44 8.01
C ASN A 190 1.15 -14.24 8.08
N SER A 191 0.51 -14.46 6.92
CA SER A 191 -0.87 -14.97 6.85
C SER A 191 -1.02 -16.46 7.12
N ASP A 192 0.04 -17.23 6.94
CA ASP A 192 0.00 -18.69 6.97
C ASP A 192 -1.11 -19.30 6.09
N PHE A 193 -1.51 -18.56 5.02
CA PHE A 193 -2.63 -18.88 4.12
C PHE A 193 -3.98 -19.17 4.82
N GLY A 194 -4.19 -18.63 6.01
CA GLY A 194 -5.38 -18.93 6.80
C GLY A 194 -5.41 -20.38 7.35
N ASN A 195 -4.28 -21.08 7.35
CA ASN A 195 -4.17 -22.40 7.95
C ASN A 195 -4.30 -22.38 9.48
N GLY A 196 -4.17 -21.21 10.10
CA GLY A 196 -4.33 -20.99 11.54
C GLY A 196 -3.23 -21.62 12.40
N LYS A 197 -2.12 -22.03 11.79
CA LYS A 197 -1.05 -22.75 12.51
C LYS A 197 0.02 -21.81 13.06
N LYS A 198 0.42 -20.83 12.26
CA LYS A 198 1.52 -19.92 12.58
C LYS A 198 1.30 -18.47 12.13
N PRO A 199 0.05 -17.95 12.10
CA PRO A 199 -0.15 -16.54 11.73
C PRO A 199 0.54 -15.64 12.76
N SER A 200 1.16 -14.56 12.29
CA SER A 200 1.91 -13.65 13.16
C SER A 200 2.15 -12.31 12.46
N ILE A 201 2.70 -11.36 13.19
CA ILE A 201 3.26 -10.12 12.64
C ILE A 201 4.77 -10.14 12.91
N SER A 202 5.59 -10.01 11.87
CA SER A 202 7.02 -9.78 12.04
C SER A 202 7.33 -8.30 12.07
N LYS A 203 8.17 -7.87 13.02
CA LYS A 203 8.77 -6.54 13.09
C LYS A 203 10.25 -6.67 12.74
N VAL A 204 10.66 -6.08 11.64
CA VAL A 204 12.05 -6.07 11.15
C VAL A 204 12.65 -4.69 11.43
N ASN A 205 13.77 -4.65 12.14
CA ASN A 205 14.61 -3.46 12.27
C ASN A 205 15.75 -3.55 11.24
N PRO A 206 15.75 -2.76 10.16
CA PRO A 206 16.79 -2.86 9.13
C PRO A 206 18.17 -2.35 9.54
N GLU A 207 18.25 -1.54 10.62
CA GLU A 207 19.52 -1.00 11.11
C GLU A 207 20.30 -2.04 11.92
N THR A 208 19.59 -2.83 12.73
CA THR A 208 20.17 -3.86 13.59
C THR A 208 20.07 -5.25 12.99
N ALA A 209 19.30 -5.42 11.92
CA ALA A 209 18.91 -6.69 11.33
C ALA A 209 18.10 -7.62 12.27
N GLU A 210 17.59 -7.08 13.37
CA GLU A 210 16.75 -7.82 14.31
C GLU A 210 15.35 -8.05 13.74
N VAL A 211 14.83 -9.26 13.90
CA VAL A 211 13.45 -9.62 13.56
C VAL A 211 12.77 -10.16 14.82
N THR A 212 11.70 -9.46 15.22
CA THR A 212 10.86 -9.86 16.35
C THR A 212 9.52 -10.35 15.83
N GLU A 213 8.99 -11.43 16.37
CA GLU A 213 7.68 -11.96 15.99
C GLU A 213 6.64 -11.65 17.07
N ILE A 214 5.54 -11.01 16.65
CA ILE A 214 4.36 -10.70 17.48
C ILE A 214 3.32 -11.78 17.21
N LYS A 215 2.97 -12.54 18.25
CA LYS A 215 1.95 -13.59 18.23
C LYS A 215 0.84 -13.23 19.19
N ASP A 216 -0.38 -13.38 18.74
CA ASP A 216 -1.57 -13.18 19.54
C ASP A 216 -2.65 -14.15 19.02
N GLU A 217 -3.43 -14.72 19.91
CA GLU A 217 -4.47 -15.69 19.54
C GLU A 217 -5.59 -15.11 18.68
N THR A 218 -5.73 -13.78 18.68
CA THR A 218 -6.70 -13.07 17.83
C THR A 218 -6.18 -12.80 16.41
N ILE A 219 -4.89 -13.04 16.14
CA ILE A 219 -4.30 -13.01 14.80
C ILE A 219 -4.57 -14.36 14.14
N THR A 220 -5.39 -14.38 13.10
CA THR A 220 -5.83 -15.62 12.46
C THR A 220 -5.47 -15.70 10.98
N ASN A 221 -5.54 -14.59 10.26
CA ASN A 221 -5.20 -14.51 8.83
C ASN A 221 -4.82 -13.07 8.44
N PRO A 222 -3.68 -12.56 8.95
CA PRO A 222 -3.24 -11.19 8.70
C PRO A 222 -2.79 -11.04 7.24
N MET A 223 -3.35 -10.07 6.51
CA MET A 223 -3.13 -9.92 5.07
C MET A 223 -2.55 -8.56 4.69
N HIS A 224 -3.09 -7.47 5.21
CA HIS A 224 -2.66 -6.13 4.84
C HIS A 224 -2.24 -5.33 6.06
N MET A 225 -1.29 -4.42 5.84
CA MET A 225 -0.76 -3.55 6.89
C MET A 225 -0.87 -2.09 6.46
N LEU A 226 -1.16 -1.21 7.40
CA LEU A 226 -1.03 0.24 7.23
C LEU A 226 -0.58 0.91 8.54
N THR A 227 -0.18 2.17 8.43
CA THR A 227 0.26 2.98 9.56
C THR A 227 -0.57 4.26 9.61
N VAL A 228 -1.02 4.64 10.81
CA VAL A 228 -1.64 5.93 11.09
C VAL A 228 -0.85 6.60 12.20
N GLY A 229 -0.18 7.70 11.89
CA GLY A 229 0.79 8.32 12.80
C GLY A 229 1.95 7.37 13.10
N SER A 230 2.10 6.97 14.36
CA SER A 230 3.08 5.97 14.82
C SER A 230 2.49 4.58 15.04
N ASP A 231 1.18 4.44 14.94
CA ASP A 231 0.47 3.19 15.22
C ASP A 231 0.39 2.31 13.97
N VAL A 232 0.53 1.01 14.19
CA VAL A 232 0.45 -0.02 13.14
C VAL A 232 -0.91 -0.69 13.19
N TYR A 233 -1.49 -0.92 12.02
CA TYR A 233 -2.77 -1.59 11.87
C TYR A 233 -2.65 -2.74 10.85
N CYS A 234 -3.27 -3.85 11.20
CA CYS A 234 -3.32 -5.05 10.38
C CYS A 234 -4.76 -5.39 10.03
N LEU A 235 -5.06 -5.55 8.75
CA LEU A 235 -6.29 -6.20 8.31
C LEU A 235 -6.10 -7.71 8.38
N ASP A 236 -6.88 -8.34 9.21
CA ASP A 236 -6.94 -9.80 9.37
C ASP A 236 -8.24 -10.31 8.74
N TYR A 237 -8.14 -11.28 7.87
CA TYR A 237 -9.30 -11.84 7.16
C TYR A 237 -10.12 -12.81 8.01
N GLY A 238 -9.68 -13.10 9.26
CA GLY A 238 -10.38 -14.02 10.13
C GLY A 238 -10.30 -15.46 9.66
N THR A 239 -11.35 -16.20 9.91
CA THR A 239 -11.45 -17.63 9.60
C THR A 239 -12.64 -17.92 8.67
N TYR A 240 -12.61 -19.09 8.04
CA TYR A 240 -13.68 -19.58 7.17
C TYR A 240 -14.21 -20.90 7.71
N ASP A 241 -15.52 -21.07 7.71
CA ASP A 241 -16.15 -22.36 8.03
C ASP A 241 -16.16 -23.32 6.82
N GLU A 242 -16.73 -24.50 6.99
CA GLU A 242 -16.83 -25.52 5.93
C GLU A 242 -17.68 -25.08 4.73
N PHE A 243 -18.53 -24.07 4.90
CA PHE A 243 -19.36 -23.46 3.86
C PHE A 243 -18.73 -22.18 3.29
N TRP A 244 -17.48 -21.86 3.66
CA TRP A 244 -16.76 -20.66 3.30
C TRP A 244 -17.30 -19.36 3.90
N ASN A 245 -18.21 -19.42 4.88
CA ASN A 245 -18.60 -18.18 5.57
C ASN A 245 -17.41 -17.60 6.35
N GLN A 246 -17.13 -16.35 6.10
CA GLN A 246 -16.00 -15.63 6.72
C GLN A 246 -16.46 -15.02 8.06
N THR A 247 -15.68 -15.24 9.10
CA THR A 247 -15.92 -14.70 10.45
C THR A 247 -14.67 -14.11 11.07
N GLY A 248 -14.84 -13.12 11.95
CA GLY A 248 -13.73 -12.54 12.70
C GLY A 248 -12.89 -11.54 11.94
N ALA A 249 -13.15 -11.32 10.65
CA ALA A 249 -12.42 -10.33 9.85
C ALA A 249 -12.47 -8.93 10.48
N GLY A 250 -11.39 -8.16 10.34
CA GLY A 250 -11.33 -6.79 10.84
C GLY A 250 -9.92 -6.27 11.02
N VAL A 251 -9.85 -5.01 11.38
CA VAL A 251 -8.60 -4.30 11.59
C VAL A 251 -8.15 -4.46 13.03
N ARG A 252 -6.90 -4.85 13.20
CA ARG A 252 -6.24 -4.94 14.50
C ARG A 252 -5.18 -3.87 14.64
N LYS A 253 -5.20 -3.16 15.76
CA LYS A 253 -4.13 -2.23 16.15
C LYS A 253 -3.03 -3.02 16.84
N ILE A 254 -1.78 -2.75 16.45
CA ILE A 254 -0.57 -3.28 17.08
C ILE A 254 0.14 -2.12 17.76
N THR A 255 0.30 -2.18 19.07
CA THR A 255 1.03 -1.16 19.84
C THR A 255 2.54 -1.34 19.69
N ALA A 256 3.31 -0.34 20.09
CA ALA A 256 4.77 -0.42 20.11
C ALA A 256 5.31 -1.54 21.03
N SER A 257 4.56 -1.89 22.10
CA SER A 257 4.85 -3.03 22.99
C SER A 257 4.49 -4.40 22.41
N GLY A 258 3.76 -4.44 21.28
CA GLY A 258 3.32 -5.68 20.64
C GLY A 258 1.93 -6.16 21.10
N GLU A 259 1.19 -5.36 21.87
CA GLU A 259 -0.20 -5.68 22.21
C GLU A 259 -1.08 -5.56 20.97
N VAL A 260 -2.02 -6.51 20.81
CA VAL A 260 -2.93 -6.58 19.67
C VAL A 260 -4.36 -6.43 20.14
N SER A 261 -5.15 -5.61 19.45
CA SER A 261 -6.57 -5.45 19.72
C SER A 261 -7.36 -5.18 18.43
N LYS A 262 -8.51 -5.82 18.27
CA LYS A 262 -9.44 -5.52 17.17
C LYS A 262 -10.10 -4.17 17.41
N VAL A 263 -10.09 -3.30 16.43
CA VAL A 263 -10.62 -1.93 16.54
C VAL A 263 -11.85 -1.67 15.66
N VAL A 264 -11.96 -2.31 14.51
CA VAL A 264 -13.11 -2.16 13.60
C VAL A 264 -13.25 -3.40 12.72
N ASP A 265 -14.48 -3.72 12.31
CA ASP A 265 -14.76 -4.77 11.34
C ASP A 265 -14.36 -4.32 9.93
N GLY A 266 -13.94 -5.27 9.09
CA GLY A 266 -13.61 -4.99 7.69
C GLY A 266 -12.96 -6.15 6.99
N THR A 267 -13.12 -6.17 5.66
CA THR A 267 -12.48 -7.10 4.72
C THR A 267 -11.59 -6.37 3.72
N ALA A 268 -11.66 -5.03 3.69
CA ALA A 268 -10.72 -4.15 3.01
C ALA A 268 -10.54 -2.88 3.86
N MET A 269 -9.38 -2.24 3.76
CA MET A 269 -9.07 -1.02 4.51
C MET A 269 -8.20 -0.06 3.74
N CYS A 270 -8.33 1.23 4.05
CA CYS A 270 -7.38 2.27 3.68
C CYS A 270 -7.31 3.35 4.76
N THR A 271 -6.40 4.31 4.61
CA THR A 271 -6.27 5.45 5.53
C THR A 271 -6.00 6.75 4.78
N ASP A 272 -6.50 7.85 5.33
CA ASP A 272 -6.14 9.22 4.96
C ASP A 272 -4.98 9.78 5.85
N GLY A 273 -4.38 8.93 6.67
CA GLY A 273 -3.35 9.29 7.65
C GLY A 273 -3.89 9.66 9.03
N LYS A 274 -5.21 9.70 9.24
CA LYS A 274 -5.89 10.02 10.49
C LYS A 274 -6.98 9.01 10.84
N LYS A 275 -7.75 8.60 9.85
CA LYS A 275 -8.87 7.66 9.95
C LYS A 275 -8.56 6.41 9.14
N ILE A 276 -9.20 5.33 9.52
CA ILE A 276 -9.20 4.09 8.76
C ILE A 276 -10.61 3.88 8.22
N TYR A 277 -10.71 3.75 6.92
CA TYR A 277 -11.95 3.46 6.20
C TYR A 277 -11.97 1.97 5.88
N THR A 278 -13.06 1.29 6.19
CA THR A 278 -13.21 -0.14 5.90
C THR A 278 -14.43 -0.42 5.03
N VAL A 279 -14.27 -1.43 4.20
CA VAL A 279 -15.38 -2.19 3.63
C VAL A 279 -15.50 -3.46 4.43
N ASN A 280 -16.66 -3.72 4.99
CA ASN A 280 -16.96 -4.96 5.69
C ASN A 280 -17.95 -5.77 4.84
N ALA A 281 -17.39 -6.68 4.04
CA ALA A 281 -18.10 -7.55 3.11
C ALA A 281 -17.63 -9.00 3.29
N PRO A 282 -17.83 -9.62 4.47
CA PRO A 282 -17.42 -10.99 4.71
C PRO A 282 -18.06 -11.94 3.69
N TYR A 283 -17.29 -12.94 3.24
CA TYR A 283 -17.81 -13.93 2.32
C TYR A 283 -18.99 -14.68 2.97
N GLY A 284 -20.10 -14.78 2.25
CA GLY A 284 -21.36 -15.33 2.75
C GLY A 284 -22.27 -14.35 3.51
N ALA A 285 -21.82 -13.11 3.77
CA ALA A 285 -22.69 -12.10 4.40
C ALA A 285 -23.76 -11.59 3.43
N ALA A 286 -24.95 -11.32 3.98
CA ALA A 286 -26.08 -10.80 3.21
C ALA A 286 -25.94 -9.30 2.88
N GLU A 287 -25.16 -8.57 3.66
CA GLU A 287 -25.05 -7.12 3.57
C GLU A 287 -23.57 -6.66 3.59
N ILE A 288 -23.30 -5.59 2.89
CA ILE A 288 -22.01 -4.89 2.91
C ILE A 288 -22.17 -3.64 3.76
N THR A 289 -21.28 -3.48 4.73
CA THR A 289 -21.24 -2.27 5.56
C THR A 289 -19.92 -1.53 5.37
N TYR A 290 -19.94 -0.22 5.60
CA TYR A 290 -18.79 0.64 5.47
C TYR A 290 -18.61 1.40 6.78
N LEU A 291 -17.40 1.36 7.32
CA LEU A 291 -17.10 1.93 8.62
C LEU A 291 -15.91 2.88 8.53
N ILE A 292 -15.93 3.88 9.40
CA ILE A 292 -14.83 4.83 9.60
C ILE A 292 -14.39 4.73 11.05
N TYR A 293 -13.17 4.34 11.28
CA TYR A 293 -12.52 4.33 12.58
C TYR A 293 -11.59 5.55 12.70
N ASP A 294 -11.84 6.38 13.69
CA ASP A 294 -10.98 7.53 14.02
C ASP A 294 -9.86 7.05 14.95
N ALA A 295 -8.62 7.06 14.47
CA ALA A 295 -7.48 6.51 15.19
C ALA A 295 -7.09 7.31 16.43
N ALA A 296 -7.46 8.60 16.49
CA ALA A 296 -7.15 9.47 17.64
C ALA A 296 -8.15 9.29 18.79
N THR A 297 -9.43 9.08 18.47
CA THR A 297 -10.51 8.97 19.45
C THR A 297 -10.94 7.54 19.76
N GLY A 298 -10.62 6.59 18.87
CA GLY A 298 -11.09 5.21 18.95
C GLY A 298 -12.57 5.03 18.59
N VAL A 299 -13.22 6.06 18.04
CA VAL A 299 -14.65 6.02 17.71
C VAL A 299 -14.84 5.46 16.30
N THR A 300 -15.78 4.53 16.18
CA THR A 300 -16.24 4.00 14.88
C THR A 300 -17.59 4.61 14.51
N THR A 301 -17.73 5.04 13.26
CA THR A 301 -18.97 5.57 12.68
C THR A 301 -19.31 4.83 11.39
N ASN A 302 -20.61 4.77 11.07
CA ASN A 302 -21.08 4.24 9.79
C ASN A 302 -20.84 5.25 8.67
N TRP A 303 -20.55 4.72 7.49
CA TRP A 303 -20.45 5.46 6.25
C TRP A 303 -21.33 4.76 5.20
N SER A 304 -21.94 5.49 4.27
CA SER A 304 -22.94 4.91 3.37
C SER A 304 -22.73 5.34 1.92
N PRO A 305 -21.60 4.96 1.30
CA PRO A 305 -21.33 5.27 -0.10
C PRO A 305 -22.34 4.54 -1.00
N GLN A 306 -22.83 5.22 -2.04
CA GLN A 306 -23.85 4.67 -2.94
C GLN A 306 -23.24 4.18 -4.27
N GLY A 307 -23.96 3.30 -4.97
CA GLY A 307 -23.59 2.88 -6.33
C GLY A 307 -22.45 1.88 -6.40
N ILE A 308 -22.26 1.06 -5.37
CA ILE A 308 -21.26 -0.02 -5.30
C ILE A 308 -21.98 -1.36 -5.38
N PHE A 309 -21.52 -2.23 -6.28
CA PHE A 309 -22.05 -3.57 -6.42
C PHE A 309 -21.26 -4.60 -5.62
N SER A 310 -19.95 -4.71 -5.91
CA SER A 310 -19.07 -5.69 -5.25
C SER A 310 -17.69 -5.07 -5.05
N PRO A 311 -17.45 -4.42 -3.89
CA PRO A 311 -16.22 -3.67 -3.63
C PRO A 311 -15.02 -4.61 -3.50
N ALA A 312 -13.91 -4.25 -4.13
CA ALA A 312 -12.67 -5.01 -4.08
C ALA A 312 -11.53 -4.22 -3.43
N VAL A 313 -11.42 -2.93 -3.72
CA VAL A 313 -10.36 -2.05 -3.20
C VAL A 313 -10.98 -0.75 -2.70
N ILE A 314 -10.55 -0.30 -1.54
CA ILE A 314 -10.83 1.03 -1.02
C ILE A 314 -9.52 1.79 -0.86
N ALA A 315 -9.50 3.08 -1.20
CA ALA A 315 -8.32 3.92 -1.09
C ALA A 315 -8.72 5.37 -0.76
N ALA A 316 -7.88 6.07 0.00
CA ALA A 316 -8.04 7.47 0.33
C ALA A 316 -6.93 8.29 -0.33
N ASP A 317 -7.29 9.32 -1.05
CA ASP A 317 -6.34 10.25 -1.67
C ASP A 317 -5.70 11.12 -0.58
N PRO A 318 -4.38 11.05 -0.39
CA PRO A 318 -3.69 11.73 0.70
C PRO A 318 -3.66 13.26 0.56
N VAL A 319 -4.01 13.78 -0.61
CA VAL A 319 -4.01 15.23 -0.90
C VAL A 319 -5.41 15.80 -0.85
N THR A 320 -6.37 15.14 -1.50
CA THR A 320 -7.75 15.68 -1.62
C THR A 320 -8.67 15.18 -0.50
N GLY A 321 -8.31 14.10 0.18
CA GLY A 321 -9.17 13.43 1.16
C GLY A 321 -10.35 12.66 0.55
N ASN A 322 -10.45 12.62 -0.78
CA ASN A 322 -11.49 11.83 -1.45
C ASN A 322 -11.25 10.34 -1.26
N ILE A 323 -12.34 9.60 -1.12
CA ILE A 323 -12.30 8.15 -0.99
C ILE A 323 -12.68 7.52 -2.33
N PHE A 324 -11.92 6.51 -2.72
CA PHE A 324 -12.16 5.75 -3.95
C PHE A 324 -12.48 4.30 -3.61
N ILE A 325 -13.51 3.75 -4.26
CA ILE A 325 -13.84 2.34 -4.17
C ILE A 325 -13.83 1.76 -5.57
N VAL A 326 -12.96 0.78 -5.79
CA VAL A 326 -12.93 -0.02 -7.02
C VAL A 326 -13.83 -1.22 -6.80
N SER A 327 -14.79 -1.40 -7.70
CA SER A 327 -15.82 -2.43 -7.59
C SER A 327 -15.88 -3.29 -8.84
N TYR A 328 -16.09 -4.57 -8.67
CA TYR A 328 -16.51 -5.43 -9.77
C TYR A 328 -17.85 -4.97 -10.34
N GLN A 329 -18.02 -5.14 -11.63
CA GLN A 329 -19.35 -5.02 -12.27
C GLN A 329 -20.17 -6.28 -12.00
N GLU A 330 -21.48 -6.16 -12.04
CA GLU A 330 -22.38 -7.29 -12.12
C GLU A 330 -22.17 -8.01 -13.46
N ASN A 331 -22.06 -9.33 -13.42
CA ASN A 331 -22.13 -10.15 -14.61
C ASN A 331 -23.61 -10.30 -15.01
N PRO A 332 -24.03 -9.77 -16.18
CA PRO A 332 -25.43 -9.75 -16.57
C PRO A 332 -26.04 -11.16 -16.81
N GLU A 333 -25.18 -12.16 -17.01
CA GLU A 333 -25.63 -13.54 -17.21
C GLU A 333 -25.91 -14.28 -15.90
N THR A 334 -25.20 -13.91 -14.82
CA THR A 334 -25.25 -14.65 -13.56
C THR A 334 -25.79 -13.85 -12.39
N GLY A 335 -25.81 -12.53 -12.46
CA GLY A 335 -26.15 -11.62 -11.34
C GLY A 335 -25.07 -11.53 -10.26
N TYR A 336 -23.92 -12.20 -10.42
CA TYR A 336 -22.81 -12.17 -9.48
C TYR A 336 -21.68 -11.25 -9.96
N ALA A 337 -20.63 -11.09 -9.14
CA ALA A 337 -19.46 -10.31 -9.49
C ALA A 337 -18.78 -10.84 -10.77
N GLY A 338 -18.59 -9.95 -11.73
CA GLY A 338 -17.96 -10.25 -13.02
C GLY A 338 -16.44 -10.24 -12.92
N TYR A 339 -15.83 -11.27 -12.35
CA TYR A 339 -14.39 -11.35 -12.11
C TYR A 339 -13.52 -11.31 -13.38
N ALA A 340 -14.10 -11.60 -14.54
CA ALA A 340 -13.45 -11.50 -15.85
C ALA A 340 -13.81 -10.21 -16.60
N LEU A 341 -14.69 -9.40 -16.06
CA LEU A 341 -15.09 -8.11 -16.63
C LEU A 341 -14.20 -6.98 -16.09
N PRO A 342 -14.04 -5.89 -16.84
CA PRO A 342 -13.41 -4.68 -16.31
C PRO A 342 -14.22 -4.12 -15.12
N SER A 343 -13.53 -3.67 -14.08
CA SER A 343 -14.12 -3.01 -12.93
C SER A 343 -14.47 -1.54 -13.22
N TYR A 344 -15.15 -0.92 -12.28
CA TYR A 344 -15.31 0.54 -12.23
C TYR A 344 -14.78 1.10 -10.91
N THR A 345 -14.52 2.40 -10.89
CA THR A 345 -14.04 3.13 -9.70
C THR A 345 -14.98 4.28 -9.40
N ASN A 346 -15.53 4.31 -8.21
CA ASN A 346 -16.32 5.42 -7.70
C ASN A 346 -15.45 6.32 -6.81
N GLN A 347 -15.54 7.61 -7.01
CA GLN A 347 -14.93 8.67 -6.21
C GLN A 347 -16.01 9.29 -5.32
N TYR A 348 -15.71 9.39 -4.03
CA TYR A 348 -16.59 10.00 -3.02
C TYR A 348 -15.88 11.17 -2.33
N ASP A 349 -16.66 12.17 -1.90
CA ASP A 349 -16.17 13.17 -0.95
C ASP A 349 -16.12 12.60 0.48
N ALA A 350 -15.67 13.42 1.43
CA ALA A 350 -15.54 13.03 2.82
C ALA A 350 -16.88 12.65 3.50
N GLU A 351 -17.99 13.15 2.98
CA GLU A 351 -19.35 12.88 3.43
C GLU A 351 -19.94 11.60 2.81
N GLY A 352 -19.24 10.97 1.86
CA GLY A 352 -19.69 9.76 1.17
C GLY A 352 -20.59 10.00 -0.04
N LYS A 353 -20.69 11.26 -0.50
CA LYS A 353 -21.43 11.58 -1.70
C LYS A 353 -20.63 11.20 -2.93
N LEU A 354 -21.25 10.52 -3.88
CA LEU A 354 -20.64 10.18 -5.17
C LEU A 354 -20.29 11.43 -5.95
N VAL A 355 -19.00 11.65 -6.18
CA VAL A 355 -18.47 12.76 -6.99
C VAL A 355 -18.38 12.34 -8.44
N LYS A 356 -17.84 11.16 -8.72
CA LYS A 356 -17.63 10.67 -10.08
C LYS A 356 -17.53 9.17 -10.14
N LYS A 357 -17.93 8.57 -11.25
CA LYS A 357 -17.73 7.18 -11.62
C LYS A 357 -16.80 7.09 -12.83
N TYR A 358 -15.82 6.21 -12.75
CA TYR A 358 -14.85 5.90 -13.81
C TYR A 358 -15.06 4.44 -14.23
N GLU A 359 -15.38 4.22 -15.50
CA GLU A 359 -15.63 2.89 -16.04
C GLU A 359 -14.35 2.24 -16.60
N ASN A 360 -14.34 0.92 -16.66
CA ASN A 360 -13.27 0.11 -17.29
C ASN A 360 -11.89 0.35 -16.68
N THR A 361 -11.80 0.34 -15.35
CA THR A 361 -10.57 0.69 -14.65
C THR A 361 -9.57 -0.47 -14.55
N ALA A 362 -10.01 -1.69 -14.21
CA ALA A 362 -9.10 -2.85 -14.14
C ALA A 362 -9.90 -4.15 -14.23
N THR A 363 -9.26 -5.27 -14.58
CA THR A 363 -9.82 -6.62 -14.43
C THR A 363 -9.18 -7.31 -13.24
N GLY A 364 -9.99 -7.79 -12.29
CA GLY A 364 -9.50 -8.32 -11.02
C GLY A 364 -8.79 -7.25 -10.18
N PRO A 365 -9.46 -6.13 -9.82
CA PRO A 365 -8.82 -5.02 -9.12
C PRO A 365 -8.27 -5.46 -7.77
N ILE A 366 -7.04 -5.04 -7.43
CA ILE A 366 -6.34 -5.51 -6.23
C ILE A 366 -5.54 -4.42 -5.51
N SER A 367 -5.04 -3.44 -6.21
CA SER A 367 -4.21 -2.39 -5.61
C SER A 367 -4.30 -1.08 -6.36
N VAL A 368 -4.12 0.03 -5.65
CA VAL A 368 -4.08 1.36 -6.24
C VAL A 368 -2.96 2.20 -5.63
N VAL A 369 -2.47 3.17 -6.40
CA VAL A 369 -1.56 4.21 -5.89
C VAL A 369 -1.91 5.56 -6.53
N PHE A 370 -1.84 6.63 -5.74
CA PHE A 370 -2.15 7.98 -6.21
C PHE A 370 -0.95 8.63 -6.88
N ASN A 371 -1.20 9.30 -8.00
CA ASN A 371 -0.19 10.08 -8.71
C ASN A 371 -0.12 11.49 -8.12
N THR A 372 0.52 11.59 -6.95
CA THR A 372 0.72 12.86 -6.26
C THR A 372 1.98 13.57 -6.76
N GLY A 373 1.99 14.88 -6.63
CA GLY A 373 3.09 15.73 -7.01
C GLY A 373 3.03 17.08 -6.32
N VAL A 374 3.85 18.01 -6.77
CA VAL A 374 3.92 19.37 -6.25
C VAL A 374 3.70 20.36 -7.38
N LYS A 375 2.89 21.37 -7.11
CA LYS A 375 2.64 22.50 -7.99
C LYS A 375 3.11 23.79 -7.29
N TYR A 376 3.76 24.66 -8.04
CA TYR A 376 4.09 26.02 -7.59
C TYR A 376 3.01 26.98 -8.07
N VAL A 377 2.38 27.67 -7.14
CA VAL A 377 1.35 28.69 -7.41
C VAL A 377 1.87 30.06 -6.98
N GLU A 378 1.45 31.11 -7.70
CA GLU A 378 1.77 32.52 -7.39
C GLU A 378 1.05 32.97 -6.12
#